data_7e57d247e9b300e8bb4f4f949187af70
#
_entry.id   7e57d247e9b300e8bb4f4f949187af70
#
_cell.length_a   1.000
_cell.length_b   1.000
_cell.length_c   1.000
_cell.angle_alpha   90.00
_cell.angle_beta   90.00
_cell.angle_gamma   90.00
#
_symmetry.space_group_name_H-M   'P 1'
#
loop_
_entity.id
_entity.type
_entity.pdbx_description
1 polymer ?
#
loop_
_entity_poly.entity_id
_entity_poly.type
_entity_poly.pdbx_seq_one_letter_code
_entity_poly.pdbx_strand_id
1 'polypeptide(L)'
;MAADIAPGLLRRRFGFERWRQHRPEIWEELRAEALARRRPDAVSPGRFRGYDRDQGAIRAALANSGRCGVGDHIVFERRELAHCPKASEPQGLVLVNPPYGARLEEVASLEPTYALLGTKLMECFPGWEAGVFTGHPPLGRALRLRAYRSHTFFNGPIECRL
;
A
#
# COMPACT_ATOMS: atom_id res chain seq x y z
N MET A 1 -9.53 9.55 -0.17
CA MET A 1 -9.25 8.24 -0.76
C MET A 1 -10.09 8.06 -2.00
N ALA A 2 -9.67 7.24 -2.99
CA ALA A 2 -10.30 7.20 -4.31
C ALA A 2 -11.82 6.96 -4.30
N ALA A 3 -12.32 6.08 -3.43
CA ALA A 3 -13.75 5.79 -3.28
C ALA A 3 -14.42 6.53 -2.10
N ASP A 4 -13.72 7.44 -1.45
CA ASP A 4 -14.11 8.15 -0.23
C ASP A 4 -14.70 7.22 0.86
N ILE A 5 -14.12 6.04 1.01
CA ILE A 5 -14.49 5.07 2.04
C ILE A 5 -13.57 5.26 3.24
N ALA A 6 -14.14 5.60 4.39
CA ALA A 6 -13.40 5.77 5.63
C ALA A 6 -12.83 4.43 6.13
N PRO A 7 -11.51 4.37 6.49
CA PRO A 7 -10.94 3.17 7.08
C PRO A 7 -11.66 2.75 8.35
N GLY A 8 -11.91 1.47 8.49
CA GLY A 8 -12.55 0.92 9.67
C GLY A 8 -14.06 1.12 9.76
N LEU A 9 -14.70 1.80 8.80
CA LEU A 9 -16.13 2.05 8.80
C LEU A 9 -16.97 0.76 8.91
N LEU A 10 -16.46 -0.35 8.40
CA LEU A 10 -17.11 -1.67 8.45
C LEU A 10 -16.75 -2.46 9.71
N ARG A 11 -15.94 -1.93 10.60
CA ARG A 11 -15.69 -2.56 11.90
C ARG A 11 -16.94 -2.50 12.77
N ARG A 12 -17.21 -3.59 13.48
CA ARG A 12 -18.38 -3.68 14.35
C ARG A 12 -18.25 -2.82 15.61
N ARG A 13 -17.02 -2.73 16.18
CA ARG A 13 -16.75 -1.97 17.41
C ARG A 13 -15.31 -1.50 17.45
N PHE A 14 -15.09 -0.35 18.06
CA PHE A 14 -13.77 0.21 18.40
C PHE A 14 -13.54 0.17 19.90
N GLY A 15 -12.27 0.16 20.33
CA GLY A 15 -11.92 0.12 21.74
C GLY A 15 -12.44 1.33 22.52
N PHE A 16 -12.42 2.52 21.91
CA PHE A 16 -12.88 3.76 22.53
C PHE A 16 -14.39 3.78 22.87
N GLU A 17 -15.21 2.94 22.21
CA GLU A 17 -16.64 2.82 22.51
C GLU A 17 -16.90 2.28 23.94
N ARG A 18 -15.86 1.74 24.59
CA ARG A 18 -15.91 1.29 25.98
C ARG A 18 -15.37 2.31 26.98
N TRP A 19 -14.91 3.45 26.53
CA TRP A 19 -14.42 4.48 27.43
C TRP A 19 -15.57 5.12 28.18
N ARG A 20 -15.32 5.46 29.44
CA ARG A 20 -16.36 6.11 30.30
C ARG A 20 -16.87 7.44 29.77
N GLN A 21 -16.06 8.13 28.96
CA GLN A 21 -16.39 9.43 28.34
C GLN A 21 -16.84 9.27 26.88
N HIS A 22 -17.11 8.04 26.43
CA HIS A 22 -17.63 7.82 25.09
C HIS A 22 -18.99 8.48 24.93
N ARG A 23 -19.19 9.16 23.81
CA ARG A 23 -20.44 9.83 23.44
C ARG A 23 -20.99 9.14 22.19
N PRO A 24 -21.91 8.18 22.37
CA PRO A 24 -22.44 7.38 21.26
C PRO A 24 -23.10 8.23 20.18
N GLU A 25 -23.81 9.30 20.55
CA GLU A 25 -24.48 10.20 19.63
C GLU A 25 -23.51 10.85 18.63
N ILE A 26 -22.36 11.34 19.10
CA ILE A 26 -21.33 11.94 18.25
C ILE A 26 -20.71 10.87 17.32
N TRP A 27 -20.48 9.68 17.85
CA TRP A 27 -19.92 8.59 17.09
C TRP A 27 -20.85 8.14 15.95
N GLU A 28 -22.13 7.99 16.21
CA GLU A 28 -23.11 7.61 15.20
C GLU A 28 -23.31 8.70 14.13
N GLU A 29 -23.24 9.98 14.51
CA GLU A 29 -23.26 11.10 13.57
C GLU A 29 -22.06 11.06 12.63
N LEU A 30 -20.84 10.88 13.15
CA LEU A 30 -19.62 10.74 12.34
C LEU A 30 -19.66 9.52 11.43
N ARG A 31 -20.21 8.41 11.89
CA ARG A 31 -20.41 7.21 11.07
C ARG A 31 -21.40 7.46 9.94
N ALA A 32 -22.51 8.10 10.23
CA ALA A 32 -23.53 8.44 9.24
C ALA A 32 -22.94 9.36 8.15
N GLU A 33 -22.20 10.40 8.54
CA GLU A 33 -21.49 11.27 7.61
C GLU A 33 -20.53 10.49 6.74
N ALA A 34 -19.69 9.64 7.32
CA ALA A 34 -18.72 8.83 6.59
C ALA A 34 -19.38 7.85 5.61
N LEU A 35 -20.55 7.29 5.98
CA LEU A 35 -21.33 6.43 5.10
C LEU A 35 -21.95 7.21 3.94
N ALA A 36 -22.47 8.41 4.19
CA ALA A 36 -23.05 9.26 3.15
C ALA A 36 -22.02 9.74 2.11
N ARG A 37 -20.75 9.85 2.52
CA ARG A 37 -19.64 10.27 1.63
C ARG A 37 -19.13 9.18 0.72
N ARG A 38 -19.47 7.91 0.95
CA ARG A 38 -18.97 6.79 0.14
C ARG A 38 -19.32 6.96 -1.33
N ARG A 39 -18.29 6.75 -2.18
CA ARG A 39 -18.41 6.83 -3.64
C ARG A 39 -17.78 5.58 -4.29
N PRO A 40 -18.35 4.39 -4.09
CA PRO A 40 -17.80 3.17 -4.69
C PRO A 40 -17.76 3.27 -6.22
N ASP A 41 -18.78 3.87 -6.83
CA ASP A 41 -18.89 4.00 -8.29
C ASP A 41 -17.90 5.01 -8.91
N ALA A 42 -17.21 5.81 -8.07
CA ALA A 42 -16.16 6.72 -8.56
C ALA A 42 -14.87 5.99 -8.98
N VAL A 43 -14.76 4.70 -8.69
CA VAL A 43 -13.58 3.88 -9.01
C VAL A 43 -14.01 2.71 -9.89
N SER A 44 -13.44 2.63 -11.08
CA SER A 44 -13.71 1.52 -11.99
C SER A 44 -13.29 0.17 -11.41
N PRO A 45 -13.98 -0.92 -11.73
CA PRO A 45 -13.56 -2.26 -11.36
C PRO A 45 -12.13 -2.56 -11.84
N GLY A 46 -11.34 -3.25 -10.99
CA GLY A 46 -9.98 -3.64 -11.31
C GLY A 46 -8.99 -2.48 -11.53
N ARG A 47 -9.35 -1.25 -11.11
CA ARG A 47 -8.49 -0.06 -11.25
C ARG A 47 -7.15 -0.17 -10.52
N PHE A 48 -7.14 -0.88 -9.39
CA PHE A 48 -5.94 -1.12 -8.60
C PHE A 48 -5.43 -2.54 -8.82
N ARG A 49 -4.12 -2.71 -8.83
CA ARG A 49 -3.46 -4.01 -8.92
C ARG A 49 -2.47 -4.17 -7.77
N GLY A 50 -2.50 -5.32 -7.12
CA GLY A 50 -1.57 -5.68 -6.07
C GLY A 50 -0.88 -7.00 -6.39
N TYR A 51 0.44 -7.04 -6.19
CA TYR A 51 1.27 -8.22 -6.46
C TYR A 51 2.09 -8.57 -5.23
N ASP A 52 2.17 -9.84 -4.92
CA ASP A 52 3.08 -10.38 -3.94
C ASP A 52 3.51 -11.80 -4.37
N ARG A 53 4.72 -12.19 -4.02
CA ARG A 53 5.19 -13.58 -4.24
C ARG A 53 4.58 -14.57 -3.26
N ASP A 54 4.17 -14.11 -2.08
CA ASP A 54 3.58 -14.93 -1.04
C ASP A 54 2.08 -15.12 -1.25
N GLN A 55 1.69 -16.36 -1.45
CA GLN A 55 0.28 -16.74 -1.60
C GLN A 55 -0.54 -16.44 -0.33
N GLY A 56 0.07 -16.47 0.85
CA GLY A 56 -0.58 -16.11 2.12
C GLY A 56 -0.92 -14.62 2.16
N ALA A 57 0.03 -13.76 1.74
CA ALA A 57 -0.18 -12.31 1.62
C ALA A 57 -1.32 -12.00 0.64
N ILE A 58 -1.36 -12.65 -0.51
CA ILE A 58 -2.44 -12.49 -1.50
C ILE A 58 -3.80 -12.90 -0.91
N ARG A 59 -3.89 -14.05 -0.22
CA ARG A 59 -5.15 -14.46 0.44
C ARG A 59 -5.60 -13.45 1.49
N ALA A 60 -4.66 -12.94 2.30
CA ALA A 60 -4.96 -11.93 3.31
C ALA A 60 -5.44 -10.62 2.68
N ALA A 61 -4.81 -10.18 1.58
CA ALA A 61 -5.19 -8.98 0.84
C ALA A 61 -6.61 -9.09 0.25
N LEU A 62 -6.93 -10.23 -0.38
CA LEU A 62 -8.28 -10.53 -0.89
C LEU A 62 -9.33 -10.52 0.23
N ALA A 63 -9.05 -11.18 1.36
CA ALA A 63 -9.96 -11.18 2.49
C ALA A 63 -10.15 -9.78 3.09
N ASN A 64 -9.10 -8.97 3.14
CA ASN A 64 -9.15 -7.60 3.64
C ASN A 64 -9.96 -6.68 2.71
N SER A 65 -9.71 -6.74 1.41
CA SER A 65 -10.43 -5.92 0.41
C SER A 65 -11.93 -6.26 0.39
N GLY A 66 -12.28 -7.54 0.48
CA GLY A 66 -13.67 -7.98 0.61
C GLY A 66 -14.34 -7.44 1.87
N ARG A 67 -13.67 -7.53 3.03
CA ARG A 67 -14.19 -6.96 4.28
C ARG A 67 -14.36 -5.43 4.24
N CYS A 68 -13.53 -4.76 3.47
CA CYS A 68 -13.61 -3.31 3.29
C CYS A 68 -14.61 -2.88 2.20
N GLY A 69 -15.24 -3.83 1.50
CA GLY A 69 -16.18 -3.55 0.42
C GLY A 69 -15.52 -2.85 -0.78
N VAL A 70 -14.23 -3.14 -1.02
CA VAL A 70 -13.46 -2.58 -2.16
C VAL A 70 -12.88 -3.68 -3.07
N GLY A 71 -13.35 -4.93 -2.88
CA GLY A 71 -12.81 -6.08 -3.61
C GLY A 71 -12.90 -5.93 -5.13
N ASP A 72 -14.02 -5.41 -5.64
CA ASP A 72 -14.24 -5.26 -7.08
C ASP A 72 -13.30 -4.23 -7.73
N HIS A 73 -12.72 -3.32 -6.95
CA HIS A 73 -11.81 -2.29 -7.45
C HIS A 73 -10.36 -2.75 -7.52
N ILE A 74 -10.00 -3.89 -6.89
CA ILE A 74 -8.62 -4.33 -6.72
C ILE A 74 -8.45 -5.76 -7.23
N VAL A 75 -7.49 -5.96 -8.11
CA VAL A 75 -7.05 -7.29 -8.56
C VAL A 75 -5.75 -7.63 -7.82
N PHE A 76 -5.74 -8.75 -7.11
CA PHE A 76 -4.54 -9.28 -6.45
C PHE A 76 -4.06 -10.54 -7.16
N GLU A 77 -2.78 -10.59 -7.51
CA GLU A 77 -2.16 -11.74 -8.16
C GLU A 77 -0.87 -12.14 -7.44
N ARG A 78 -0.67 -13.46 -7.27
CA ARG A 78 0.64 -13.95 -6.88
C ARG A 78 1.63 -13.77 -8.01
N ARG A 79 2.71 -13.01 -7.78
CA ARG A 79 3.68 -12.71 -8.82
C ARG A 79 5.05 -12.36 -8.22
N GLU A 80 6.09 -12.94 -8.81
CA GLU A 80 7.47 -12.57 -8.50
C GLU A 80 7.80 -11.21 -9.14
N LEU A 81 8.65 -10.43 -8.48
CA LEU A 81 9.11 -9.12 -8.98
C LEU A 81 9.74 -9.21 -10.38
N ALA A 82 10.51 -10.29 -10.64
CA ALA A 82 11.11 -10.52 -11.94
C ALA A 82 10.09 -10.61 -13.10
N HIS A 83 8.87 -11.03 -12.80
CA HIS A 83 7.77 -11.20 -13.75
C HIS A 83 6.74 -10.07 -13.65
N CYS A 84 7.15 -8.89 -13.16
CA CYS A 84 6.28 -7.73 -13.10
C CYS A 84 5.73 -7.38 -14.49
N PRO A 85 4.41 -7.27 -14.66
CA PRO A 85 3.82 -6.95 -15.95
C PRO A 85 4.05 -5.47 -16.29
N LYS A 86 4.11 -5.18 -17.58
CA LYS A 86 4.10 -3.78 -18.04
C LYS A 86 2.76 -3.13 -17.74
N ALA A 87 2.80 -1.86 -17.37
CA ALA A 87 1.60 -1.06 -17.24
C ALA A 87 0.89 -0.93 -18.60
N SER A 88 -0.43 -1.04 -18.59
CA SER A 88 -1.27 -0.78 -19.77
C SER A 88 -1.61 0.71 -19.91
N GLU A 89 -1.57 1.44 -18.81
CA GLU A 89 -1.92 2.85 -18.76
C GLU A 89 -0.68 3.73 -18.89
N PRO A 90 -0.78 4.90 -19.57
CA PRO A 90 0.38 5.77 -19.78
C PRO A 90 0.86 6.46 -18.51
N GLN A 91 0.01 6.56 -17.49
CA GLN A 91 0.31 7.23 -16.23
C GLN A 91 -0.32 6.49 -15.05
N GLY A 92 0.34 6.55 -13.90
CA GLY A 92 -0.15 5.97 -12.67
C GLY A 92 0.83 6.11 -11.52
N LEU A 93 0.57 5.38 -10.45
CA LEU A 93 1.39 5.36 -9.24
C LEU A 93 1.71 3.92 -8.86
N VAL A 94 2.99 3.62 -8.68
CA VAL A 94 3.47 2.38 -8.09
C VAL A 94 3.88 2.65 -6.65
N LEU A 95 3.30 1.92 -5.69
CA LEU A 95 3.73 1.97 -4.29
C LEU A 95 4.31 0.62 -3.89
N VAL A 96 5.51 0.62 -3.34
CA VAL A 96 6.21 -0.60 -2.94
C VAL A 96 6.75 -0.46 -1.53
N ASN A 97 6.53 -1.48 -0.72
CA ASN A 97 7.16 -1.65 0.58
C ASN A 97 8.03 -2.92 0.55
N PRO A 98 9.25 -2.85 -0.02
CA PRO A 98 10.14 -4.00 -0.10
C PRO A 98 10.71 -4.34 1.28
N PRO A 99 11.20 -5.57 1.51
CA PRO A 99 11.89 -5.91 2.76
C PRO A 99 13.12 -5.01 2.92
N TYR A 100 13.41 -4.57 4.12
CA TYR A 100 14.55 -3.68 4.40
C TYR A 100 15.45 -4.14 5.56
N GLY A 101 15.30 -5.35 6.06
CA GLY A 101 16.20 -6.00 7.03
C GLY A 101 16.54 -5.18 8.27
N ALA A 102 16.69 -5.84 9.41
CA ALA A 102 17.14 -5.21 10.66
C ALA A 102 18.64 -5.40 10.92
N ARG A 103 19.30 -6.33 10.23
CA ARG A 103 20.71 -6.68 10.41
C ARG A 103 21.52 -6.39 9.13
N LEU A 104 22.81 -6.05 9.28
CA LEU A 104 23.69 -5.72 8.15
C LEU A 104 23.78 -6.83 7.10
N GLU A 105 23.85 -8.09 7.53
CA GLU A 105 23.90 -9.25 6.62
C GLU A 105 22.60 -9.39 5.81
N GLU A 106 21.44 -9.14 6.44
CA GLU A 106 20.15 -9.11 5.76
C GLU A 106 20.08 -7.98 4.75
N VAL A 107 20.63 -6.82 5.08
CA VAL A 107 20.68 -5.66 4.19
C VAL A 107 21.46 -5.94 2.91
N ALA A 108 22.67 -6.51 3.03
CA ALA A 108 23.49 -6.85 1.88
C ALA A 108 22.79 -7.85 0.95
N SER A 109 22.07 -8.82 1.51
CA SER A 109 21.29 -9.80 0.74
C SER A 109 20.09 -9.18 -0.02
N LEU A 110 19.64 -7.99 0.36
CA LEU A 110 18.51 -7.31 -0.25
C LEU A 110 18.89 -6.38 -1.41
N GLU A 111 20.17 -5.99 -1.53
CA GLU A 111 20.63 -5.11 -2.63
C GLU A 111 20.21 -5.60 -4.02
N PRO A 112 20.34 -6.89 -4.38
CA PRO A 112 19.88 -7.39 -5.67
C PRO A 112 18.36 -7.21 -5.89
N THR A 113 17.58 -7.34 -4.82
CA THR A 113 16.12 -7.11 -4.89
C THR A 113 15.79 -5.65 -5.21
N TYR A 114 16.51 -4.71 -4.57
CA TYR A 114 16.33 -3.29 -4.86
C TYR A 114 16.83 -2.92 -6.27
N ALA A 115 17.95 -3.48 -6.71
CA ALA A 115 18.43 -3.26 -8.07
C ALA A 115 17.43 -3.77 -9.11
N LEU A 116 16.88 -4.97 -8.90
CA LEU A 116 15.83 -5.52 -9.75
C LEU A 116 14.57 -4.66 -9.72
N LEU A 117 14.15 -4.18 -8.54
CA LEU A 117 13.00 -3.28 -8.40
C LEU A 117 13.20 -2.01 -9.23
N GLY A 118 14.36 -1.37 -9.13
CA GLY A 118 14.66 -0.18 -9.93
C GLY A 118 14.59 -0.45 -11.43
N THR A 119 15.15 -1.57 -11.89
CA THR A 119 15.04 -2.01 -13.29
C THR A 119 13.57 -2.18 -13.70
N LYS A 120 12.77 -2.87 -12.88
CA LYS A 120 11.35 -3.10 -13.18
C LYS A 120 10.51 -1.83 -13.18
N LEU A 121 10.81 -0.88 -12.32
CA LEU A 121 10.15 0.43 -12.32
C LEU A 121 10.38 1.16 -13.66
N MET A 122 11.58 1.13 -14.19
CA MET A 122 11.90 1.76 -15.49
C MET A 122 11.29 1.00 -16.68
N GLU A 123 11.39 -0.33 -16.69
CA GLU A 123 10.95 -1.15 -17.82
C GLU A 123 9.44 -1.32 -17.93
N CYS A 124 8.77 -1.45 -16.78
CA CYS A 124 7.36 -1.83 -16.71
C CYS A 124 6.43 -0.64 -16.49
N PHE A 125 6.93 0.50 -15.98
CA PHE A 125 6.14 1.67 -15.59
C PHE A 125 6.71 2.99 -16.15
N PRO A 126 7.03 3.08 -17.44
CA PRO A 126 7.53 4.34 -18.01
C PRO A 126 6.48 5.44 -17.86
N GLY A 127 6.88 6.61 -17.36
CA GLY A 127 5.98 7.74 -17.14
C GLY A 127 5.12 7.69 -15.87
N TRP A 128 5.26 6.63 -15.06
CA TRP A 128 4.56 6.51 -13.78
C TRP A 128 5.37 7.14 -12.65
N GLU A 129 4.66 7.59 -11.64
CA GLU A 129 5.28 7.92 -10.34
C GLU A 129 5.54 6.64 -9.55
N ALA A 130 6.63 6.64 -8.76
CA ALA A 130 6.96 5.51 -7.90
C ALA A 130 7.27 5.99 -6.48
N GLY A 131 6.62 5.39 -5.49
CA GLY A 131 6.94 5.55 -4.08
C GLY A 131 7.51 4.24 -3.53
N VAL A 132 8.73 4.29 -3.00
CA VAL A 132 9.39 3.14 -2.36
C VAL A 132 9.59 3.44 -0.88
N PHE A 133 8.84 2.72 -0.05
CA PHE A 133 8.91 2.85 1.41
C PHE A 133 10.00 1.94 1.96
N THR A 134 10.99 2.50 2.62
CA THR A 134 12.12 1.72 3.16
C THR A 134 12.57 2.21 4.53
N GLY A 135 12.84 1.29 5.44
CA GLY A 135 13.49 1.54 6.73
C GLY A 135 15.03 1.52 6.66
N HIS A 136 15.61 1.36 5.45
CA HIS A 136 17.05 1.38 5.26
C HIS A 136 17.41 2.24 4.04
N PRO A 137 17.55 3.57 4.19
CA PRO A 137 17.81 4.49 3.10
C PRO A 137 19.00 4.14 2.18
N PRO A 138 20.11 3.55 2.65
CA PRO A 138 21.18 3.08 1.79
C PRO A 138 20.75 2.07 0.71
N LEU A 139 19.79 1.19 0.98
CA LEU A 139 19.20 0.30 -0.02
C LEU A 139 18.50 1.05 -1.15
N GLY A 140 17.98 2.25 -0.88
CA GLY A 140 17.40 3.10 -1.89
C GLY A 140 18.37 3.47 -3.02
N ARG A 141 19.69 3.49 -2.76
CA ARG A 141 20.72 3.73 -3.78
C ARG A 141 20.83 2.58 -4.79
N ALA A 142 20.54 1.36 -4.36
CA ALA A 142 20.56 0.17 -5.24
C ALA A 142 19.44 0.23 -6.30
N LEU A 143 18.37 1.02 -6.11
CA LEU A 143 17.37 1.26 -7.14
C LEU A 143 17.95 1.94 -8.40
N ARG A 144 19.08 2.67 -8.27
CA ARG A 144 19.68 3.49 -9.35
C ARG A 144 18.71 4.53 -9.93
N LEU A 145 17.74 4.96 -9.14
CA LEU A 145 16.78 6.00 -9.45
C LEU A 145 17.02 7.22 -8.55
N ARG A 146 16.79 8.40 -9.08
CA ARG A 146 16.86 9.63 -8.30
C ARG A 146 15.49 9.99 -7.75
N ALA A 147 15.36 10.01 -6.43
CA ALA A 147 14.16 10.54 -5.79
C ALA A 147 14.10 12.07 -5.97
N TYR A 148 12.95 12.58 -6.35
CA TYR A 148 12.71 14.03 -6.42
C TYR A 148 12.06 14.57 -5.13
N ARG A 149 11.49 13.69 -4.31
CA ARG A 149 10.97 13.96 -2.97
C ARG A 149 11.33 12.83 -2.01
N SER A 150 11.41 13.18 -0.73
CA SER A 150 11.54 12.19 0.34
C SER A 150 10.73 12.65 1.54
N HIS A 151 9.95 11.74 2.10
CA HIS A 151 9.14 11.95 3.29
C HIS A 151 9.59 11.00 4.39
N THR A 152 9.71 11.51 5.62
CA THR A 152 10.05 10.70 6.79
C THR A 152 8.78 10.15 7.43
N PHE A 153 8.80 8.87 7.73
CA PHE A 153 7.76 8.15 8.45
C PHE A 153 8.38 7.28 9.53
N PHE A 154 7.54 6.71 10.40
CA PHE A 154 7.96 5.76 11.41
C PHE A 154 7.13 4.48 11.28
N ASN A 155 7.83 3.33 11.23
CA ASN A 155 7.21 2.01 11.35
C ASN A 155 7.62 1.43 12.71
N GLY A 156 6.79 1.68 13.74
CA GLY A 156 7.17 1.45 15.12
C GLY A 156 8.39 2.33 15.47
N PRO A 157 9.50 1.75 15.98
CA PRO A 157 10.72 2.49 16.31
C PRO A 157 11.62 2.79 15.09
N ILE A 158 11.29 2.26 13.92
CA ILE A 158 12.13 2.35 12.72
C ILE A 158 11.79 3.62 11.96
N GLU A 159 12.77 4.52 11.77
CA GLU A 159 12.64 5.63 10.84
C GLU A 159 12.67 5.09 9.40
N CYS A 160 11.64 5.42 8.63
CA CYS A 160 11.49 5.03 7.24
C CYS A 160 11.48 6.24 6.32
N ARG A 161 11.78 6.00 5.06
CA ARG A 161 11.70 7.00 3.98
C ARG A 161 10.78 6.49 2.87
N LEU A 162 9.99 7.42 2.35
CA LEU A 162 9.22 7.23 1.14
C LEU A 162 9.71 8.23 0.11
#